data_fad99d901ab25a60c40aa96e586091c5
#
_entry.id   fad99d901ab25a60c40aa96e586091c5
#
_cell.length_a   1.000
_cell.length_b   1.000
_cell.length_c   1.000
_cell.angle_alpha   90.00
_cell.angle_beta   90.00
_cell.angle_gamma   90.00
#
_symmetry.space_group_name_H-M   'P 1'
#
loop_
_entity.id
_entity.type
_entity.pdbx_description
1 polymer ?
#
loop_
_entity_poly.entity_id
_entity_poly.type
_entity_poly.pdbx_seq_one_letter_code
_entity_poly.pdbx_strand_id
1 'polypeptide(L)'
;MRTLYLTDLDGTLLGRGARLSAFSRAGLERLYDAGVAVTAATARSWSALDVLQGVRFRAPMILLGGARIYDAERRKILFEQTLPEQSAAAALHRLRDAGLSPLIYTQNARDEQKIYYEDGADEALRGYVSQATSGGDNRFARAERFGEKLFYLTARGEEGKLRPIVEALKEQGIYAHLYFDVRRADICCIEVCAVSKAEGVRQLRRITGAERIVAFGDNGNDRELFAAAEERIAVGNARPELKAMANCVIGENESDAVVRTILEREGL
;
A
#
# COMPACT_ATOMS: atom_id res chain seq x y z
N MET A 1 15.51 -4.53 23.15
CA MET A 1 15.15 -4.97 21.79
C MET A 1 14.36 -3.86 21.13
N ARG A 2 14.81 -3.35 19.99
CA ARG A 2 14.17 -2.19 19.34
C ARG A 2 12.97 -2.65 18.49
N THR A 3 11.78 -2.58 19.06
CA THR A 3 10.53 -2.93 18.37
C THR A 3 10.07 -1.79 17.49
N LEU A 4 9.62 -2.11 16.26
CA LEU A 4 8.97 -1.21 15.32
C LEU A 4 7.58 -1.75 15.00
N TYR A 5 6.54 -0.96 15.29
CA TYR A 5 5.17 -1.22 14.88
C TYR A 5 4.96 -0.69 13.46
N LEU A 6 4.54 -1.55 12.56
CA LEU A 6 4.39 -1.25 11.14
C LEU A 6 2.96 -1.58 10.71
N THR A 7 2.17 -0.57 10.38
CA THR A 7 0.76 -0.75 10.02
C THR A 7 0.51 -0.46 8.55
N ASP A 8 -0.29 -1.30 7.89
CA ASP A 8 -0.96 -0.87 6.68
C ASP A 8 -1.95 0.25 7.01
N LEU A 9 -2.40 0.99 5.99
CA LEU A 9 -3.31 2.11 6.14
C LEU A 9 -4.76 1.75 5.80
N ASP A 10 -5.04 1.44 4.54
CA ASP A 10 -6.40 1.30 4.01
C ASP A 10 -7.05 -0.02 4.46
N GLY A 11 -8.07 0.07 5.30
CA GLY A 11 -8.71 -1.11 5.89
C GLY A 11 -8.02 -1.62 7.16
N THR A 12 -6.90 -1.03 7.57
CA THR A 12 -6.14 -1.41 8.77
C THR A 12 -6.11 -0.29 9.80
N LEU A 13 -5.28 0.75 9.60
CA LEU A 13 -5.23 1.92 10.50
C LEU A 13 -6.36 2.91 10.22
N LEU A 14 -6.75 3.04 8.96
CA LEU A 14 -7.80 3.95 8.51
C LEU A 14 -9.16 3.26 8.55
N GLY A 15 -10.15 3.97 9.08
CA GLY A 15 -11.53 3.54 9.07
C GLY A 15 -12.25 3.87 7.77
N ARG A 16 -13.59 3.84 7.83
CA ARG A 16 -14.48 4.07 6.69
C ARG A 16 -14.19 5.38 5.98
N GLY A 17 -14.19 5.34 4.66
CA GLY A 17 -13.84 6.48 3.83
C GLY A 17 -12.36 6.86 3.89
N ALA A 18 -11.49 5.92 4.28
CA ALA A 18 -10.06 6.10 4.41
C ALA A 18 -9.70 7.27 5.32
N ARG A 19 -10.33 7.36 6.48
CA ARG A 19 -10.13 8.45 7.46
C ARG A 19 -9.45 7.93 8.71
N LEU A 20 -8.53 8.74 9.25
CA LEU A 20 -7.96 8.52 10.56
C LEU A 20 -8.89 9.14 11.63
N SER A 21 -9.32 8.34 12.59
CA SER A 21 -10.19 8.80 13.68
C SER A 21 -9.47 9.80 14.60
N ALA A 22 -10.23 10.57 15.36
CA ALA A 22 -9.68 11.46 16.38
C ALA A 22 -8.93 10.68 17.48
N PHE A 23 -9.45 9.49 17.87
CA PHE A 23 -8.79 8.63 18.84
C PHE A 23 -7.45 8.12 18.32
N SER A 24 -7.43 7.54 17.11
CA SER A 24 -6.19 7.04 16.50
C SER A 24 -5.17 8.14 16.30
N ARG A 25 -5.59 9.34 15.93
CA ARG A 25 -4.69 10.50 15.82
C ARG A 25 -4.04 10.87 17.17
N ALA A 26 -4.85 11.04 18.21
CA ALA A 26 -4.35 11.36 19.56
C ALA A 26 -3.47 10.23 20.13
N GLY A 27 -3.85 8.97 19.89
CA GLY A 27 -3.07 7.81 20.32
C GLY A 27 -1.70 7.71 19.62
N LEU A 28 -1.64 7.97 18.31
CA LEU A 28 -0.36 8.02 17.58
C LEU A 28 0.55 9.14 18.08
N GLU A 29 -0.01 10.31 18.43
CA GLU A 29 0.76 11.40 19.04
C GLU A 29 1.31 11.00 20.42
N ARG A 30 0.47 10.37 21.25
CA ARG A 30 0.89 9.85 22.57
C ARG A 30 2.01 8.81 22.45
N LEU A 31 1.90 7.88 21.49
CA LEU A 31 2.93 6.88 21.20
C LEU A 31 4.23 7.56 20.71
N TYR A 32 4.11 8.56 19.84
CA TYR A 32 5.26 9.34 19.40
C TYR A 32 5.97 10.02 20.58
N ASP A 33 5.24 10.71 21.45
CA ASP A 33 5.80 11.42 22.61
C ASP A 33 6.42 10.45 23.64
N ALA A 34 5.85 9.25 23.79
CA ALA A 34 6.41 8.18 24.62
C ALA A 34 7.65 7.50 24.02
N GLY A 35 8.05 7.84 22.80
CA GLY A 35 9.23 7.26 22.15
C GLY A 35 8.98 5.94 21.43
N VAL A 36 7.73 5.50 21.32
CA VAL A 36 7.36 4.26 20.65
C VAL A 36 7.53 4.41 19.13
N ALA A 37 8.24 3.47 18.53
CA ALA A 37 8.47 3.51 17.09
C ALA A 37 7.27 2.90 16.34
N VAL A 38 6.42 3.75 15.79
CA VAL A 38 5.32 3.39 14.89
C VAL A 38 5.57 4.00 13.53
N THR A 39 5.22 3.28 12.46
CA THR A 39 5.20 3.82 11.09
C THR A 39 4.23 3.05 10.20
N ALA A 40 4.09 3.48 8.94
CA ALA A 40 3.14 2.92 7.98
C ALA A 40 3.82 2.21 6.81
N ALA A 41 3.14 1.18 6.26
CA ALA A 41 3.49 0.51 5.01
C ALA A 41 2.28 0.47 4.07
N THR A 42 2.29 1.28 3.02
CA THR A 42 1.12 1.49 2.17
C THR A 42 1.46 1.48 0.67
N ALA A 43 0.48 1.16 -0.17
CA ALA A 43 0.57 1.36 -1.61
C ALA A 43 0.45 2.85 -2.02
N ARG A 44 0.02 3.72 -1.10
CA ARG A 44 -0.10 5.15 -1.38
C ARG A 44 1.26 5.81 -1.63
N SER A 45 1.27 6.86 -2.46
CA SER A 45 2.39 7.81 -2.55
C SER A 45 2.31 8.85 -1.44
N TRP A 46 3.39 9.62 -1.24
CA TRP A 46 3.39 10.73 -0.28
C TRP A 46 2.27 11.75 -0.55
N SER A 47 2.07 12.12 -1.81
CA SER A 47 1.02 13.07 -2.22
C SER A 47 -0.43 12.57 -2.00
N ALA A 48 -0.61 11.30 -1.63
CA ALA A 48 -1.91 10.70 -1.32
C ALA A 48 -2.10 10.45 0.20
N LEU A 49 -1.24 11.05 1.04
CA LEU A 49 -1.24 10.88 2.49
C LEU A 49 -1.81 12.08 3.28
N ASP A 50 -2.60 12.94 2.64
CA ASP A 50 -3.27 14.07 3.33
C ASP A 50 -4.06 13.63 4.57
N VAL A 51 -4.58 12.39 4.56
CA VAL A 51 -5.26 11.76 5.70
C VAL A 51 -4.37 11.67 6.95
N LEU A 52 -3.05 11.64 6.78
CA LEU A 52 -2.06 11.61 7.85
C LEU A 52 -1.48 13.01 8.16
N GLN A 53 -2.05 14.09 7.61
CA GLN A 53 -1.57 15.44 7.88
C GLN A 53 -1.52 15.70 9.39
N GLY A 54 -0.36 16.16 9.88
CA GLY A 54 -0.11 16.41 11.30
C GLY A 54 0.22 15.17 12.14
N VAL A 55 0.18 13.95 11.57
CA VAL A 55 0.66 12.73 12.25
C VAL A 55 2.17 12.66 12.13
N ARG A 56 2.83 12.41 13.27
CA ARG A 56 4.29 12.21 13.34
C ARG A 56 4.60 10.72 13.52
N PHE A 57 5.58 10.24 12.77
CA PHE A 57 6.11 8.88 12.90
C PHE A 57 7.60 8.92 13.28
N ARG A 58 8.02 8.07 14.22
CA ARG A 58 9.43 7.99 14.65
C ARG A 58 10.32 7.17 13.71
N ALA A 59 9.75 6.56 12.70
CA ALA A 59 10.46 5.82 11.69
C ALA A 59 9.98 6.22 10.29
N PRO A 60 10.84 6.09 9.27
CA PRO A 60 10.43 6.34 7.89
C PRO A 60 9.29 5.42 7.45
N MET A 61 8.45 5.89 6.55
CA MET A 61 7.32 5.14 5.99
C MET A 61 7.74 4.31 4.79
N ILE A 62 7.09 3.17 4.62
CA ILE A 62 7.12 2.38 3.39
C ILE A 62 5.97 2.86 2.51
N LEU A 63 6.27 3.39 1.33
CA LEU A 63 5.32 3.91 0.34
C LEU A 63 5.38 3.11 -0.95
N LEU A 64 4.36 3.28 -1.81
CA LEU A 64 4.30 2.70 -3.15
C LEU A 64 4.51 1.17 -3.12
N GLY A 65 3.84 0.48 -2.17
CA GLY A 65 3.91 -0.98 -2.06
C GLY A 65 5.27 -1.56 -1.68
N GLY A 66 6.18 -0.75 -1.13
CA GLY A 66 7.56 -1.15 -0.81
C GLY A 66 8.62 -0.44 -1.65
N ALA A 67 8.22 0.18 -2.75
CA ALA A 67 9.14 0.77 -3.72
C ALA A 67 9.85 2.05 -3.23
N ARG A 68 9.38 2.64 -2.12
CA ARG A 68 10.00 3.84 -1.55
C ARG A 68 10.02 3.79 -0.03
N ILE A 69 11.12 4.19 0.57
CA ILE A 69 11.23 4.52 1.99
C ILE A 69 11.35 6.03 2.11
N TYR A 70 10.43 6.65 2.83
CA TYR A 70 10.31 8.09 2.95
C TYR A 70 10.35 8.55 4.41
N ASP A 71 11.29 9.43 4.73
CA ASP A 71 11.38 10.13 6.02
C ASP A 71 10.58 11.43 5.93
N ALA A 72 9.41 11.45 6.57
CA ALA A 72 8.50 12.60 6.53
C ALA A 72 9.02 13.79 7.33
N GLU A 73 9.77 13.56 8.42
CA GLU A 73 10.33 14.65 9.23
C GLU A 73 11.45 15.37 8.46
N ARG A 74 12.32 14.61 7.79
CA ARG A 74 13.42 15.16 6.99
C ARG A 74 13.02 15.48 5.55
N ARG A 75 11.80 15.11 5.15
CA ARG A 75 11.32 15.20 3.75
C ARG A 75 12.28 14.57 2.76
N LYS A 76 12.79 13.38 3.08
CA LYS A 76 13.85 12.72 2.31
C LYS A 76 13.46 11.31 1.91
N ILE A 77 13.69 10.99 0.63
CA ILE A 77 13.65 9.62 0.12
C ILE A 77 14.96 8.93 0.55
N LEU A 78 14.84 7.83 1.29
CA LEU A 78 15.96 7.04 1.80
C LEU A 78 16.25 5.80 0.94
N PHE A 79 15.23 5.32 0.24
CA PHE A 79 15.29 4.22 -0.72
C PHE A 79 14.23 4.44 -1.79
N GLU A 80 14.56 4.10 -3.03
CA GLU A 80 13.62 4.13 -4.14
C GLU A 80 13.98 3.06 -5.17
N GLN A 81 12.97 2.36 -5.67
CA GLN A 81 13.09 1.42 -6.78
C GLN A 81 11.90 1.56 -7.71
N THR A 82 12.17 1.77 -8.99
CA THR A 82 11.15 1.87 -10.04
C THR A 82 10.94 0.52 -10.71
N LEU A 83 9.75 0.32 -11.29
CA LEU A 83 9.45 -0.85 -12.11
C LEU A 83 10.24 -0.75 -13.43
N PRO A 84 11.09 -1.74 -13.77
CA PRO A 84 11.84 -1.71 -15.01
C PRO A 84 10.91 -1.64 -16.24
N GLU A 85 11.32 -0.89 -17.26
CA GLU A 85 10.52 -0.68 -18.49
C GLU A 85 10.10 -1.99 -19.14
N GLN A 86 11.01 -2.97 -19.23
CA GLN A 86 10.71 -4.28 -19.78
C GLN A 86 9.64 -5.03 -18.98
N SER A 87 9.71 -4.95 -17.64
CA SER A 87 8.70 -5.55 -16.76
C SER A 87 7.35 -4.87 -16.89
N ALA A 88 7.34 -3.55 -17.01
CA ALA A 88 6.13 -2.77 -17.26
C ALA A 88 5.50 -3.13 -18.60
N ALA A 89 6.30 -3.20 -19.67
CA ALA A 89 5.84 -3.56 -21.01
C ALA A 89 5.24 -4.99 -21.04
N ALA A 90 5.90 -5.96 -20.40
CA ALA A 90 5.40 -7.33 -20.30
C ALA A 90 4.06 -7.40 -19.56
N ALA A 91 3.92 -6.67 -18.44
CA ALA A 91 2.69 -6.62 -17.68
C ALA A 91 1.56 -5.96 -18.45
N LEU A 92 1.82 -4.79 -19.09
CA LEU A 92 0.85 -4.08 -19.91
C LEU A 92 0.34 -4.94 -21.07
N HIS A 93 1.24 -5.65 -21.75
CA HIS A 93 0.86 -6.54 -22.85
C HIS A 93 -0.12 -7.61 -22.36
N ARG A 94 0.22 -8.33 -21.28
CA ARG A 94 -0.65 -9.37 -20.74
C ARG A 94 -2.01 -8.87 -20.26
N LEU A 95 -2.04 -7.70 -19.62
CA LEU A 95 -3.30 -7.09 -19.18
C LEU A 95 -4.19 -6.72 -20.36
N ARG A 96 -3.61 -6.11 -21.40
CA ARG A 96 -4.34 -5.73 -22.63
C ARG A 96 -4.86 -6.95 -23.39
N ASP A 97 -4.04 -7.99 -23.55
CA ASP A 97 -4.45 -9.25 -24.20
C ASP A 97 -5.62 -9.93 -23.48
N ALA A 98 -5.71 -9.77 -22.16
CA ALA A 98 -6.84 -10.23 -21.36
C ALA A 98 -8.06 -9.29 -21.40
N GLY A 99 -8.00 -8.19 -22.19
CA GLY A 99 -9.06 -7.19 -22.27
C GLY A 99 -9.21 -6.34 -21.01
N LEU A 100 -8.15 -6.20 -20.21
CA LEU A 100 -8.14 -5.42 -18.99
C LEU A 100 -7.52 -4.04 -19.23
N SER A 101 -8.08 -3.02 -18.55
CA SER A 101 -7.62 -1.64 -18.66
C SER A 101 -6.76 -1.27 -17.45
N PRO A 102 -5.43 -1.13 -17.62
CA PRO A 102 -4.53 -0.81 -16.52
C PRO A 102 -4.59 0.66 -16.12
N LEU A 103 -4.37 0.93 -14.83
CA LEU A 103 -3.92 2.21 -14.30
C LEU A 103 -2.41 2.13 -14.07
N ILE A 104 -1.71 3.17 -14.49
CA ILE A 104 -0.24 3.24 -14.47
C ILE A 104 0.17 4.35 -13.53
N TYR A 105 0.83 3.98 -12.43
CA TYR A 105 1.21 4.90 -11.38
C TYR A 105 2.66 5.33 -11.53
N THR A 106 2.85 6.62 -11.81
CA THR A 106 4.15 7.24 -12.04
C THR A 106 4.38 8.41 -11.09
N GLN A 107 5.61 8.90 -11.07
CA GLN A 107 5.93 10.19 -10.46
C GLN A 107 6.85 10.98 -11.39
N ASN A 108 6.54 12.25 -11.53
CA ASN A 108 7.33 13.18 -12.33
C ASN A 108 8.60 13.64 -11.57
N ALA A 109 9.40 14.47 -12.22
CA ALA A 109 10.65 15.00 -11.64
C ALA A 109 10.44 15.87 -10.38
N ARG A 110 9.21 16.35 -10.13
CA ARG A 110 8.83 17.11 -8.92
C ARG A 110 8.25 16.23 -7.83
N ASP A 111 8.31 14.89 -7.99
CA ASP A 111 7.74 13.90 -7.09
C ASP A 111 6.19 13.95 -6.99
N GLU A 112 5.53 14.54 -7.98
CA GLU A 112 4.08 14.56 -8.08
C GLU A 112 3.60 13.27 -8.72
N GLN A 113 2.64 12.59 -8.10
CA GLN A 113 2.04 11.38 -8.63
C GLN A 113 1.16 11.70 -9.85
N LYS A 114 1.34 10.91 -10.91
CA LYS A 114 0.42 10.83 -12.04
C LYS A 114 -0.11 9.42 -12.20
N ILE A 115 -1.37 9.32 -12.59
CA ILE A 115 -2.06 8.05 -12.81
C ILE A 115 -2.56 8.06 -14.25
N TYR A 116 -1.88 7.30 -15.10
CA TYR A 116 -2.26 7.23 -16.51
C TYR A 116 -3.27 6.11 -16.76
N TYR A 117 -4.20 6.36 -17.66
CA TYR A 117 -5.16 5.40 -18.18
C TYR A 117 -5.26 5.50 -19.70
N GLU A 118 -5.70 4.43 -20.35
CA GLU A 118 -5.75 4.33 -21.81
C GLU A 118 -7.14 4.66 -22.36
N ASP A 119 -7.20 5.18 -23.58
CA ASP A 119 -8.43 5.26 -24.36
C ASP A 119 -8.93 3.83 -24.65
N GLY A 120 -10.22 3.58 -24.51
CA GLY A 120 -10.76 2.23 -24.63
C GLY A 120 -10.89 1.50 -23.30
N ALA A 121 -10.58 2.16 -22.18
CA ALA A 121 -10.88 1.66 -20.84
C ALA A 121 -12.33 1.16 -20.75
N ASP A 122 -12.53 0.08 -20.00
CA ASP A 122 -13.86 -0.44 -19.73
C ASP A 122 -14.75 0.57 -18.97
N GLU A 123 -16.06 0.34 -18.95
CA GLU A 123 -17.01 1.26 -18.34
C GLU A 123 -16.76 1.47 -16.84
N ALA A 124 -16.34 0.41 -16.13
CA ALA A 124 -16.09 0.48 -14.70
C ALA A 124 -14.87 1.38 -14.40
N LEU A 125 -13.80 1.27 -15.19
CA LEU A 125 -12.62 2.13 -15.05
C LEU A 125 -12.94 3.57 -15.45
N ARG A 126 -13.69 3.79 -16.53
CA ARG A 126 -14.14 5.15 -16.91
C ARG A 126 -14.99 5.79 -15.82
N GLY A 127 -15.91 5.04 -15.23
CA GLY A 127 -16.73 5.50 -14.10
C GLY A 127 -15.86 5.90 -12.90
N TYR A 128 -14.88 5.06 -12.54
CA TYR A 128 -13.93 5.35 -11.47
C TYR A 128 -13.11 6.61 -11.72
N VAL A 129 -12.51 6.75 -12.91
CA VAL A 129 -11.72 7.93 -13.30
C VAL A 129 -12.60 9.19 -13.31
N SER A 130 -13.81 9.10 -13.88
CA SER A 130 -14.76 10.21 -13.92
C SER A 130 -15.15 10.67 -12.51
N GLN A 131 -15.43 9.74 -11.60
CA GLN A 131 -15.75 10.06 -10.21
C GLN A 131 -14.57 10.73 -9.49
N ALA A 132 -13.35 10.22 -9.68
CA ALA A 132 -12.16 10.78 -9.06
C ALA A 132 -11.88 12.21 -9.58
N THR A 133 -11.91 12.42 -10.89
CA THR A 133 -11.66 13.73 -11.50
C THR A 133 -12.74 14.75 -11.20
N SER A 134 -14.01 14.34 -11.17
CA SER A 134 -15.13 15.20 -10.73
C SER A 134 -15.00 15.59 -9.26
N GLY A 135 -14.37 14.75 -8.43
CA GLY A 135 -14.00 15.04 -7.04
C GLY A 135 -12.77 15.92 -6.88
N GLY A 136 -12.19 16.41 -7.98
CA GLY A 136 -11.01 17.29 -7.98
C GLY A 136 -9.66 16.57 -7.97
N ASP A 137 -9.62 15.25 -8.19
CA ASP A 137 -8.36 14.53 -8.30
C ASP A 137 -7.70 14.80 -9.66
N ASN A 138 -6.71 15.69 -9.67
CA ASN A 138 -5.96 16.09 -10.86
C ASN A 138 -4.77 15.19 -11.19
N ARG A 139 -4.61 14.07 -10.50
CA ARG A 139 -3.53 13.10 -10.78
C ARG A 139 -3.79 12.27 -12.01
N PHE A 140 -5.07 12.07 -12.40
CA PHE A 140 -5.43 11.27 -13.56
C PHE A 140 -5.14 11.98 -14.88
N ALA A 141 -4.51 11.28 -15.81
CA ALA A 141 -4.20 11.75 -17.15
C ALA A 141 -4.29 10.61 -18.19
N ARG A 142 -4.56 10.94 -19.45
CA ARG A 142 -4.49 9.98 -20.55
C ARG A 142 -3.05 9.62 -20.86
N ALA A 143 -2.84 8.34 -21.20
CA ALA A 143 -1.52 7.81 -21.49
C ALA A 143 -1.08 8.20 -22.90
N GLU A 144 -0.26 9.25 -23.03
CA GLU A 144 0.40 9.60 -24.29
C GLU A 144 1.86 9.15 -24.33
N ARG A 145 2.61 9.32 -23.25
CA ARG A 145 3.99 8.87 -23.06
C ARG A 145 4.31 8.76 -21.57
N PHE A 146 5.07 7.73 -21.19
CA PHE A 146 5.57 7.52 -19.82
C PHE A 146 7.02 8.00 -19.71
N GLY A 147 7.27 9.29 -19.75
CA GLY A 147 8.61 9.88 -19.52
C GLY A 147 8.97 10.02 -18.02
N GLU A 148 8.31 9.26 -17.15
CA GLU A 148 8.32 9.44 -15.70
C GLU A 148 8.74 8.14 -14.98
N LYS A 149 9.09 8.23 -13.71
CA LYS A 149 9.38 7.06 -12.87
C LYS A 149 8.12 6.23 -12.68
N LEU A 150 8.10 5.02 -13.19
CA LEU A 150 6.99 4.09 -13.04
C LEU A 150 7.22 3.20 -11.80
N PHE A 151 6.24 3.12 -10.91
CA PHE A 151 6.32 2.36 -9.67
C PHE A 151 5.46 1.11 -9.67
N TYR A 152 4.22 1.21 -10.14
CA TYR A 152 3.34 0.05 -10.23
C TYR A 152 2.21 0.25 -11.25
N LEU A 153 1.63 -0.86 -11.64
CA LEU A 153 0.45 -0.95 -12.47
C LEU A 153 -0.65 -1.65 -11.67
N THR A 154 -1.90 -1.26 -11.89
CA THR A 154 -3.03 -2.01 -11.34
C THR A 154 -4.13 -2.17 -12.39
N ALA A 155 -4.84 -3.28 -12.36
CA ALA A 155 -6.04 -3.47 -13.16
C ALA A 155 -7.09 -4.22 -12.33
N ARG A 156 -8.35 -4.02 -12.69
CA ARG A 156 -9.51 -4.66 -12.06
C ARG A 156 -10.06 -5.74 -12.96
N GLY A 157 -10.54 -6.83 -12.39
CA GLY A 157 -11.12 -7.91 -13.15
C GLY A 157 -11.60 -9.07 -12.30
N GLU A 158 -12.11 -10.10 -12.96
CA GLU A 158 -12.44 -11.35 -12.31
C GLU A 158 -11.16 -12.06 -11.83
N GLU A 159 -11.18 -12.60 -10.61
CA GLU A 159 -10.03 -13.28 -10.03
C GLU A 159 -9.50 -14.40 -10.96
N GLY A 160 -10.41 -15.15 -11.58
CA GLY A 160 -10.05 -16.23 -12.52
C GLY A 160 -9.26 -15.77 -13.75
N LYS A 161 -9.46 -14.51 -14.19
CA LYS A 161 -8.67 -13.91 -15.29
C LYS A 161 -7.35 -13.35 -14.80
N LEU A 162 -7.32 -12.79 -13.59
CA LEU A 162 -6.17 -12.10 -13.04
C LEU A 162 -5.10 -13.08 -12.51
N ARG A 163 -5.52 -14.19 -11.91
CA ARG A 163 -4.62 -15.18 -11.31
C ARG A 163 -3.59 -15.76 -12.29
N PRO A 164 -3.95 -16.22 -13.50
CA PRO A 164 -2.98 -16.70 -14.49
C PRO A 164 -1.97 -15.63 -14.91
N ILE A 165 -2.39 -14.34 -14.95
CA ILE A 165 -1.50 -13.23 -15.28
C ILE A 165 -0.45 -13.05 -14.19
N VAL A 166 -0.86 -13.09 -12.91
CA VAL A 166 0.06 -13.00 -11.78
C VAL A 166 1.10 -14.14 -11.82
N GLU A 167 0.66 -15.37 -12.06
CA GLU A 167 1.54 -16.54 -12.14
C GLU A 167 2.56 -16.38 -13.28
N ALA A 168 2.09 -16.02 -14.48
CA ALA A 168 2.95 -15.84 -15.63
C ALA A 168 3.95 -14.67 -15.47
N LEU A 169 3.59 -13.60 -14.74
CA LEU A 169 4.52 -12.51 -14.41
C LEU A 169 5.57 -12.96 -13.39
N LYS A 170 5.17 -13.74 -12.39
CA LYS A 170 6.10 -14.28 -11.38
C LYS A 170 7.12 -15.23 -11.99
N GLU A 171 6.74 -16.05 -12.97
CA GLU A 171 7.66 -16.91 -13.73
C GLU A 171 8.75 -16.10 -14.47
N GLN A 172 8.44 -14.84 -14.82
CA GLN A 172 9.38 -13.90 -15.44
C GLN A 172 10.17 -13.08 -14.40
N GLY A 173 10.04 -13.37 -13.11
CA GLY A 173 10.68 -12.62 -12.04
C GLY A 173 10.06 -11.24 -11.78
N ILE A 174 8.84 -10.98 -12.29
CA ILE A 174 8.12 -9.73 -12.11
C ILE A 174 7.21 -9.89 -10.89
N TYR A 175 7.35 -9.00 -9.91
CA TYR A 175 6.52 -9.06 -8.71
C TYR A 175 5.08 -8.59 -9.02
N ALA A 176 4.14 -9.48 -8.80
CA ALA A 176 2.72 -9.21 -8.94
C ALA A 176 1.91 -9.95 -7.87
N HIS A 177 0.79 -9.37 -7.45
CA HIS A 177 -0.12 -9.99 -6.50
C HIS A 177 -1.57 -9.59 -6.74
N LEU A 178 -2.49 -10.34 -6.12
CA LEU A 178 -3.90 -10.01 -6.09
C LEU A 178 -4.27 -9.41 -4.74
N TYR A 179 -5.19 -8.45 -4.78
CA TYR A 179 -5.86 -7.93 -3.59
C TYR A 179 -7.33 -7.61 -3.92
N PHE A 180 -8.14 -7.42 -2.90
CA PHE A 180 -9.53 -6.98 -3.09
C PHE A 180 -9.68 -5.51 -2.72
N ASP A 181 -10.46 -4.79 -3.52
CA ASP A 181 -10.71 -3.37 -3.28
C ASP A 181 -11.36 -3.16 -1.90
N VAL A 182 -10.78 -2.28 -1.07
CA VAL A 182 -11.27 -2.03 0.30
C VAL A 182 -12.69 -1.45 0.32
N ARG A 183 -13.07 -0.71 -0.73
CA ARG A 183 -14.40 -0.09 -0.86
C ARG A 183 -15.42 -1.04 -1.52
N ARG A 184 -14.94 -1.97 -2.31
CA ARG A 184 -15.70 -2.92 -3.11
C ARG A 184 -15.07 -4.30 -2.98
N ALA A 185 -15.34 -4.99 -1.88
CA ALA A 185 -14.75 -6.30 -1.54
C ALA A 185 -15.07 -7.42 -2.56
N ASP A 186 -16.00 -7.18 -3.48
CA ASP A 186 -16.32 -8.02 -4.63
C ASP A 186 -15.37 -7.81 -5.83
N ILE A 187 -14.59 -6.72 -5.87
CA ILE A 187 -13.69 -6.40 -6.97
C ILE A 187 -12.28 -6.92 -6.66
N CYS A 188 -11.82 -7.86 -7.47
CA CYS A 188 -10.44 -8.31 -7.45
C CYS A 188 -9.56 -7.39 -8.30
N CYS A 189 -8.37 -7.09 -7.79
CA CYS A 189 -7.38 -6.28 -8.45
C CYS A 189 -6.05 -7.03 -8.55
N ILE A 190 -5.36 -6.85 -9.66
CA ILE A 190 -3.94 -7.18 -9.77
C ILE A 190 -3.12 -5.91 -9.52
N GLU A 191 -2.02 -6.04 -8.79
CA GLU A 191 -0.98 -5.02 -8.68
C GLU A 191 0.35 -5.61 -9.13
N VAL A 192 1.03 -4.94 -10.04
CA VAL A 192 2.37 -5.27 -10.53
C VAL A 192 3.30 -4.18 -10.06
N CYS A 193 4.24 -4.52 -9.20
CA CYS A 193 5.07 -3.55 -8.49
C CYS A 193 6.56 -3.72 -8.83
N ALA A 194 7.31 -2.64 -8.58
CA ALA A 194 8.77 -2.68 -8.65
C ALA A 194 9.35 -3.70 -7.64
N VAL A 195 8.78 -3.74 -6.44
CA VAL A 195 9.18 -4.63 -5.34
C VAL A 195 7.98 -4.92 -4.43
N SER A 196 8.13 -5.90 -3.53
CA SER A 196 7.11 -6.23 -2.52
C SER A 196 7.22 -5.37 -1.27
N LYS A 197 6.14 -5.34 -0.46
CA LYS A 197 6.20 -4.75 0.90
C LYS A 197 7.30 -5.42 1.76
N ALA A 198 7.61 -6.71 1.54
CA ALA A 198 8.70 -7.39 2.24
C ALA A 198 10.08 -6.77 1.94
N GLU A 199 10.33 -6.35 0.69
CA GLU A 199 11.56 -5.62 0.39
C GLU A 199 11.60 -4.27 1.10
N GLY A 200 10.48 -3.54 1.10
CA GLY A 200 10.34 -2.32 1.88
C GLY A 200 10.68 -2.52 3.36
N VAL A 201 10.20 -3.60 3.98
CA VAL A 201 10.51 -3.97 5.37
C VAL A 201 12.01 -4.25 5.54
N ARG A 202 12.64 -5.00 4.62
CA ARG A 202 14.08 -5.27 4.67
C ARG A 202 14.91 -3.97 4.62
N GLN A 203 14.55 -3.05 3.73
CA GLN A 203 15.22 -1.74 3.62
C GLN A 203 14.97 -0.89 4.87
N LEU A 204 13.74 -0.83 5.37
CA LEU A 204 13.40 -0.10 6.58
C LEU A 204 14.18 -0.62 7.79
N ARG A 205 14.29 -1.95 7.92
CA ARG A 205 15.10 -2.60 8.98
C ARG A 205 16.58 -2.19 8.91
N ARG A 206 17.17 -2.17 7.71
CA ARG A 206 18.56 -1.71 7.51
C ARG A 206 18.76 -0.25 7.91
N ILE A 207 17.79 0.60 7.59
CA ILE A 207 17.84 2.05 7.87
C ILE A 207 17.66 2.33 9.36
N THR A 208 16.71 1.63 10.01
CA THR A 208 16.31 1.93 11.40
C THR A 208 17.08 1.11 12.45
N GLY A 209 17.65 -0.02 12.05
CA GLY A 209 18.21 -1.00 12.97
C GLY A 209 17.15 -1.69 13.83
N ALA A 210 15.89 -1.78 13.36
CA ALA A 210 14.82 -2.46 14.07
C ALA A 210 15.14 -3.96 14.19
N GLU A 211 15.08 -4.48 15.42
CA GLU A 211 15.35 -5.88 15.71
C GLU A 211 14.09 -6.73 15.61
N ARG A 212 12.93 -6.14 15.92
CA ARG A 212 11.62 -6.78 15.87
C ARG A 212 10.63 -5.89 15.14
N ILE A 213 9.86 -6.46 14.24
CA ILE A 213 8.75 -5.82 13.55
C ILE A 213 7.44 -6.49 13.96
N VAL A 214 6.49 -5.68 14.41
CA VAL A 214 5.10 -6.07 14.67
C VAL A 214 4.27 -5.45 13.56
N ALA A 215 3.71 -6.27 12.67
CA ALA A 215 2.98 -5.83 11.49
C ALA A 215 1.48 -5.95 11.67
N PHE A 216 0.73 -4.93 11.22
CA PHE A 216 -0.73 -4.92 11.16
C PHE A 216 -1.18 -4.86 9.71
N GLY A 217 -2.24 -5.61 9.35
CA GLY A 217 -2.76 -5.68 8.00
C GLY A 217 -4.15 -6.26 7.89
N ASP A 218 -4.76 -6.15 6.68
CA ASP A 218 -6.11 -6.63 6.41
C ASP A 218 -6.26 -7.40 5.09
N ASN A 219 -5.38 -7.20 4.09
CA ASN A 219 -5.65 -7.64 2.73
C ASN A 219 -4.50 -8.46 2.10
N GLY A 220 -4.71 -8.94 0.87
CA GLY A 220 -3.77 -9.79 0.15
C GLY A 220 -2.39 -9.17 -0.07
N ASN A 221 -2.31 -7.84 -0.22
CA ASN A 221 -1.07 -7.09 -0.36
C ASN A 221 -0.23 -7.01 0.94
N ASP A 222 -0.81 -7.41 2.10
CA ASP A 222 -0.11 -7.48 3.39
C ASP A 222 0.52 -8.85 3.67
N ARG A 223 0.29 -9.85 2.81
CA ARG A 223 0.93 -11.18 2.96
C ARG A 223 2.45 -11.07 3.01
N GLU A 224 3.01 -10.25 2.14
CA GLU A 224 4.46 -10.01 2.09
C GLU A 224 4.96 -9.19 3.29
N LEU A 225 4.16 -8.23 3.78
CA LEU A 225 4.41 -7.51 5.01
C LEU A 225 4.47 -8.49 6.19
N PHE A 226 3.49 -9.38 6.31
CA PHE A 226 3.42 -10.42 7.34
C PHE A 226 4.59 -11.41 7.25
N ALA A 227 4.96 -11.84 6.04
CA ALA A 227 6.10 -12.74 5.84
C ALA A 227 7.44 -12.16 6.30
N ALA A 228 7.58 -10.82 6.33
CA ALA A 228 8.79 -10.13 6.73
C ALA A 228 8.81 -9.67 8.20
N ALA A 229 7.72 -9.92 8.97
CA ALA A 229 7.55 -9.51 10.36
C ALA A 229 7.70 -10.68 11.33
N GLU A 230 8.23 -10.41 12.53
CA GLU A 230 8.30 -11.39 13.62
C GLU A 230 6.94 -11.61 14.28
N GLU A 231 6.09 -10.58 14.28
CA GLU A 231 4.73 -10.70 14.78
C GLU A 231 3.74 -10.09 13.79
N ARG A 232 2.65 -10.80 13.54
CA ARG A 232 1.64 -10.54 12.54
C ARG A 232 0.28 -10.42 13.19
N ILE A 233 -0.34 -9.27 13.08
CA ILE A 233 -1.62 -8.94 13.71
C ILE A 233 -2.62 -8.57 12.64
N ALA A 234 -3.65 -9.37 12.46
CA ALA A 234 -4.74 -9.06 11.55
C ALA A 234 -5.85 -8.28 12.26
N VAL A 235 -6.39 -7.26 11.61
CA VAL A 235 -7.60 -6.59 12.08
C VAL A 235 -8.84 -7.47 11.86
N GLY A 236 -9.93 -7.21 12.62
CA GLY A 236 -11.14 -8.01 12.60
C GLY A 236 -11.83 -8.09 11.24
N ASN A 237 -11.75 -7.04 10.44
CA ASN A 237 -12.23 -6.99 9.05
C ASN A 237 -11.28 -7.62 8.02
N ALA A 238 -10.09 -8.12 8.43
CA ALA A 238 -9.12 -8.70 7.50
C ALA A 238 -9.68 -9.93 6.75
N ARG A 239 -9.14 -10.15 5.56
CA ARG A 239 -9.47 -11.33 4.72
C ARG A 239 -9.10 -12.62 5.45
N PRO A 240 -9.90 -13.70 5.26
CA PRO A 240 -9.64 -14.99 5.93
C PRO A 240 -8.23 -15.52 5.72
N GLU A 241 -7.66 -15.34 4.52
CA GLU A 241 -6.33 -15.79 4.15
C GLU A 241 -5.24 -15.07 4.96
N LEU A 242 -5.43 -13.78 5.24
CA LEU A 242 -4.49 -13.01 6.05
C LEU A 242 -4.63 -13.35 7.55
N LYS A 243 -5.87 -13.51 8.03
CA LYS A 243 -6.14 -13.98 9.40
C LYS A 243 -5.48 -15.33 9.68
N ALA A 244 -5.49 -16.24 8.70
CA ALA A 244 -4.82 -17.54 8.82
C ALA A 244 -3.30 -17.45 8.98
N MET A 245 -2.68 -16.35 8.52
CA MET A 245 -1.23 -16.09 8.67
C MET A 245 -0.89 -15.33 9.97
N ALA A 246 -1.89 -14.75 10.63
CA ALA A 246 -1.68 -13.89 11.79
C ALA A 246 -1.36 -14.69 13.08
N ASN A 247 -0.57 -14.11 13.96
CA ASN A 247 -0.38 -14.62 15.32
C ASN A 247 -1.59 -14.32 16.21
N CYS A 248 -2.29 -13.22 15.96
CA CYS A 248 -3.58 -12.90 16.59
C CYS A 248 -4.45 -12.02 15.68
N VAL A 249 -5.74 -12.02 15.98
CA VAL A 249 -6.74 -11.15 15.34
C VAL A 249 -7.27 -10.20 16.41
N ILE A 250 -7.23 -8.91 16.14
CA ILE A 250 -7.72 -7.84 17.02
C ILE A 250 -9.11 -7.36 16.58
N GLY A 251 -9.63 -6.28 17.16
CA GLY A 251 -10.88 -5.65 16.74
C GLY A 251 -10.84 -5.16 15.29
N GLU A 252 -11.99 -4.73 14.78
CA GLU A 252 -12.08 -4.15 13.44
C GLU A 252 -11.38 -2.78 13.38
N ASN A 253 -10.94 -2.38 12.18
CA ASN A 253 -10.30 -1.09 11.95
C ASN A 253 -11.16 0.10 12.43
N GLU A 254 -12.49 0.01 12.27
CA GLU A 254 -13.45 1.04 12.74
C GLU A 254 -13.45 1.23 14.27
N SER A 255 -12.91 0.30 15.04
CA SER A 255 -12.81 0.37 16.50
C SER A 255 -11.45 0.90 16.99
N ASP A 256 -10.64 1.50 16.12
CA ASP A 256 -9.28 1.97 16.43
C ASP A 256 -8.34 0.85 16.91
N ALA A 257 -8.61 -0.38 16.52
CA ALA A 257 -8.00 -1.58 17.09
C ALA A 257 -6.47 -1.57 17.03
N VAL A 258 -5.88 -1.06 15.95
CA VAL A 258 -4.41 -0.97 15.80
C VAL A 258 -3.82 -0.09 16.91
N VAL A 259 -4.30 1.14 17.05
CA VAL A 259 -3.75 2.10 18.01
C VAL A 259 -4.01 1.67 19.44
N ARG A 260 -5.21 1.14 19.75
CA ARG A 260 -5.54 0.56 21.07
C ARG A 260 -4.57 -0.56 21.43
N THR A 261 -4.35 -1.49 20.51
CA THR A 261 -3.44 -2.62 20.74
C THR A 261 -2.01 -2.16 21.03
N ILE A 262 -1.51 -1.14 20.29
CA ILE A 262 -0.15 -0.63 20.54
C ILE A 262 -0.09 0.08 21.90
N LEU A 263 -1.07 0.93 22.24
CA LEU A 263 -1.13 1.61 23.54
C LEU A 263 -1.16 0.62 24.70
N GLU A 264 -2.02 -0.40 24.65
CA GLU A 264 -2.10 -1.45 25.66
C GLU A 264 -0.78 -2.20 25.84
N ARG A 265 -0.10 -2.54 24.75
CA ARG A 265 1.20 -3.24 24.79
C ARG A 265 2.32 -2.42 25.40
N GLU A 266 2.27 -1.11 25.21
CA GLU A 266 3.25 -0.16 25.73
C GLU A 266 2.89 0.39 27.12
N GLY A 267 1.74 -0.03 27.68
CA GLY A 267 1.26 0.41 29.00
C GLY A 267 0.83 1.88 29.03
N LEU A 268 0.32 2.39 27.91
CA LEU A 268 -0.08 3.78 27.69
C LEU A 268 -1.60 3.94 27.66
#